data_5e0345db7f752f2ff7dcdb005dc4066b
#
_entry.id   5e0345db7f752f2ff7dcdb005dc4066b
#
_cell.length_a   1.000
_cell.length_b   1.000
_cell.length_c   1.000
_cell.angle_alpha   90.00
_cell.angle_beta   90.00
_cell.angle_gamma   90.00
#
_symmetry.space_group_name_H-M   'P 1'
#
loop_
_entity.id
_entity.type
_entity.pdbx_description
1 polymer ?
#
loop_
_entity_poly.entity_id
_entity_poly.type
_entity_poly.pdbx_seq_one_letter_code
_entity_poly.pdbx_strand_id
1 'polypeptide(L)'
;VSLADQFIPKMMFQYTFMSPAHYKSPIKAWVTVSEASNILSAGYAAFGRRWSEKEKKLFKNPYAQFFKVDANLTKVWSIGEKSGVAAHVNLGTLWAYGNSRFAPYTEQFYVGGANSIRAFNARQIGPGRYRSTQRRRSYVEQTGDIKLQFNLEYRPHLMGSLYGAVFLDAGNVWTMHYDDGRPEGHFRIKNLLKEMALGTGVGLRYDIGYFMIRLDWGLGLHVPYETGKTGFYNISKFKDAQAFHLAIGLPF
;
A
#
# COMPACT_ATOMS: atom_id res chain seq x y z
N VAL A 1 12.79 -12.84 -4.22
CA VAL A 1 12.83 -12.05 -2.97
C VAL A 1 13.92 -12.62 -2.08
N SER A 2 14.92 -11.80 -1.71
CA SER A 2 16.00 -12.24 -0.81
C SER A 2 15.50 -12.12 0.65
N LEU A 3 15.58 -13.21 1.38
CA LEU A 3 15.37 -13.27 2.84
C LEU A 3 16.72 -13.24 3.59
N ALA A 4 17.81 -12.91 2.91
CA ALA A 4 19.13 -12.82 3.52
C ALA A 4 19.19 -11.63 4.49
N ASP A 5 19.96 -11.77 5.55
CA ASP A 5 20.28 -10.69 6.48
C ASP A 5 20.94 -9.52 5.73
N GLN A 6 20.38 -8.33 5.86
CA GLN A 6 20.87 -7.13 5.20
C GLN A 6 20.90 -5.98 6.18
N PHE A 7 21.92 -5.12 6.06
CA PHE A 7 21.89 -3.81 6.71
C PHE A 7 21.08 -2.82 5.88
N ILE A 8 20.25 -2.02 6.55
CA ILE A 8 19.45 -0.97 5.93
C ILE A 8 19.69 0.36 6.66
N PRO A 9 20.89 0.96 6.58
CA PRO A 9 21.10 2.32 7.07
C PRO A 9 20.27 3.28 6.22
N LYS A 10 19.22 3.87 6.83
CA LYS A 10 18.20 4.62 6.11
C LYS A 10 18.06 6.04 6.69
N MET A 11 17.99 7.03 5.81
CA MET A 11 17.51 8.37 6.12
C MET A 11 16.10 8.56 5.58
N MET A 12 15.26 9.27 6.32
CA MET A 12 13.88 9.50 5.97
C MET A 12 13.52 10.95 6.25
N PHE A 13 12.90 11.60 5.28
CA PHE A 13 12.32 12.94 5.38
C PHE A 13 10.82 12.84 5.11
N GLN A 14 10.03 13.48 5.97
CA GLN A 14 8.59 13.58 5.78
C GLN A 14 8.16 15.03 5.81
N TYR A 15 7.43 15.44 4.79
CA TYR A 15 6.70 16.69 4.75
C TYR A 15 5.22 16.43 4.92
N THR A 16 4.57 17.14 5.84
CA THR A 16 3.13 17.03 6.09
C THR A 16 2.47 18.39 5.92
N PHE A 17 1.46 18.45 5.08
CA PHE A 17 0.56 19.58 4.95
C PHE A 17 -0.81 19.23 5.51
N MET A 18 -1.36 20.10 6.33
CA MET A 18 -2.73 20.00 6.83
C MET A 18 -3.39 21.37 6.66
N SER A 19 -4.58 21.39 6.06
CA SER A 19 -5.37 22.61 6.00
C SER A 19 -5.80 23.05 7.40
N PRO A 20 -5.98 24.36 7.65
CA PRO A 20 -6.45 24.85 8.93
C PRO A 20 -7.77 24.18 9.39
N ALA A 21 -7.93 24.01 10.70
CA ALA A 21 -9.05 23.26 11.29
C ALA A 21 -10.43 23.87 10.99
N HIS A 22 -10.51 25.16 10.68
CA HIS A 22 -11.76 25.85 10.36
C HIS A 22 -12.29 25.60 8.93
N TYR A 23 -11.51 24.93 8.08
CA TYR A 23 -11.99 24.58 6.74
C TYR A 23 -13.06 23.49 6.81
N LYS A 24 -14.20 23.75 6.16
CA LYS A 24 -15.28 22.76 6.02
C LYS A 24 -14.89 21.52 5.22
N SER A 25 -13.83 21.61 4.45
CA SER A 25 -13.34 20.56 3.57
C SER A 25 -11.83 20.38 3.75
N PRO A 26 -11.37 19.80 4.87
CA PRO A 26 -9.96 19.68 5.18
C PRO A 26 -9.21 18.80 4.17
N ILE A 27 -7.97 19.21 3.90
CA ILE A 27 -6.99 18.45 3.10
C ILE A 27 -5.84 18.09 4.03
N LYS A 28 -5.42 16.84 3.96
CA LYS A 28 -4.19 16.36 4.58
C LYS A 28 -3.34 15.69 3.50
N ALA A 29 -2.12 16.12 3.35
CA ALA A 29 -1.16 15.53 2.44
C ALA A 29 0.15 15.29 3.16
N TRP A 30 0.79 14.17 2.92
CA TRP A 30 2.16 13.94 3.36
C TRP A 30 2.94 13.17 2.32
N VAL A 31 4.19 13.54 2.20
CA VAL A 31 5.15 12.87 1.33
C VAL A 31 6.34 12.44 2.17
N THR A 32 6.65 11.16 2.14
CA THR A 32 7.81 10.58 2.79
C THR A 32 8.83 10.20 1.72
N VAL A 33 10.03 10.71 1.84
CA VAL A 33 11.17 10.37 1.00
C VAL A 33 12.19 9.64 1.86
N SER A 34 12.60 8.47 1.44
CA SER A 34 13.60 7.65 2.14
C SER A 34 14.70 7.23 1.18
N GLU A 35 15.93 7.28 1.67
CA GLU A 35 17.08 6.72 0.97
C GLU A 35 17.81 5.73 1.89
N ALA A 36 18.42 4.71 1.33
CA ALA A 36 19.19 3.74 2.09
C ALA A 36 20.59 3.58 1.53
N SER A 37 21.57 3.71 2.43
CA SER A 37 22.99 3.39 2.21
C SER A 37 23.73 4.20 1.12
N ASN A 38 23.21 5.35 0.70
CA ASN A 38 23.91 6.22 -0.25
C ASN A 38 25.20 6.78 0.33
N ILE A 39 25.17 7.24 1.58
CA ILE A 39 26.38 7.72 2.27
C ILE A 39 27.43 6.61 2.37
N LEU A 40 26.99 5.39 2.70
CA LEU A 40 27.87 4.24 2.78
C LEU A 40 28.50 3.91 1.42
N SER A 41 27.70 3.93 0.35
CA SER A 41 28.17 3.72 -1.03
C SER A 41 29.12 4.82 -1.49
N ALA A 42 28.89 6.08 -1.08
CA ALA A 42 29.79 7.20 -1.34
C ALA A 42 31.15 7.00 -0.63
N GLY A 43 31.13 6.53 0.63
CA GLY A 43 32.34 6.16 1.35
C GLY A 43 33.13 5.08 0.60
N TYR A 44 32.49 4.00 0.16
CA TYR A 44 33.16 2.97 -0.64
C TYR A 44 33.72 3.51 -1.97
N ALA A 45 33.01 4.46 -2.60
CA ALA A 45 33.50 5.10 -3.83
C ALA A 45 34.76 5.94 -3.59
N ALA A 46 34.85 6.64 -2.46
CA ALA A 46 36.03 7.39 -2.05
C ALA A 46 37.27 6.49 -1.84
N PHE A 47 37.06 5.21 -1.49
CA PHE A 47 38.11 4.19 -1.39
C PHE A 47 38.30 3.35 -2.67
N GLY A 48 37.88 3.85 -3.84
CA GLY A 48 38.16 3.25 -5.15
C GLY A 48 37.19 2.14 -5.58
N ARG A 49 36.11 1.87 -4.82
CA ARG A 49 35.06 0.91 -5.24
C ARG A 49 34.05 1.60 -6.15
N ARG A 50 33.62 0.94 -7.22
CA ARG A 50 32.61 1.51 -8.12
C ARG A 50 31.26 1.62 -7.43
N TRP A 51 30.53 2.71 -7.70
CA TRP A 51 29.19 2.92 -7.17
C TRP A 51 28.23 1.79 -7.55
N SER A 52 28.31 1.32 -8.80
CA SER A 52 27.48 0.25 -9.35
C SER A 52 27.93 -1.16 -8.99
N GLU A 53 29.06 -1.31 -8.29
CA GLU A 53 29.55 -2.61 -7.85
C GLU A 53 28.58 -3.20 -6.84
N LYS A 54 28.22 -4.48 -7.05
CA LYS A 54 27.30 -5.23 -6.19
C LYS A 54 28.06 -6.03 -5.14
N GLU A 55 27.30 -6.54 -4.17
CA GLU A 55 27.83 -7.38 -3.08
C GLU A 55 28.80 -6.69 -2.14
N LYS A 56 28.80 -5.36 -2.10
CA LYS A 56 29.50 -4.63 -1.05
C LYS A 56 28.88 -4.97 0.30
N LYS A 57 29.71 -5.21 1.31
CA LYS A 57 29.31 -5.70 2.62
C LYS A 57 29.67 -4.71 3.72
N LEU A 58 28.81 -4.58 4.71
CA LEU A 58 29.07 -3.94 5.99
C LEU A 58 29.04 -5.05 7.06
N PHE A 59 30.10 -5.18 7.88
CA PHE A 59 30.23 -6.25 8.88
C PHE A 59 29.89 -7.65 8.35
N LYS A 60 30.43 -8.02 7.17
CA LYS A 60 30.23 -9.30 6.46
C LYS A 60 28.87 -9.49 5.81
N ASN A 61 27.86 -8.68 6.10
CA ASN A 61 26.52 -8.77 5.48
C ASN A 61 26.34 -7.72 4.39
N PRO A 62 25.62 -8.02 3.29
CA PRO A 62 25.30 -7.05 2.27
C PRO A 62 24.43 -5.94 2.86
N TYR A 63 24.51 -4.74 2.30
CA TYR A 63 23.62 -3.65 2.64
C TYR A 63 22.64 -3.34 1.48
N ALA A 64 21.41 -2.98 1.83
CA ALA A 64 20.42 -2.58 0.85
C ALA A 64 20.65 -1.13 0.41
N GLN A 65 20.50 -0.88 -0.90
CA GLN A 65 20.59 0.46 -1.48
C GLN A 65 19.35 0.74 -2.33
N PHE A 66 18.57 1.74 -1.92
CA PHE A 66 17.34 2.11 -2.61
C PHE A 66 16.94 3.56 -2.32
N PHE A 67 16.05 4.06 -3.16
CA PHE A 67 15.31 5.30 -2.97
C PHE A 67 13.82 5.01 -2.96
N LYS A 68 13.07 5.57 -2.01
CA LYS A 68 11.64 5.32 -1.81
C LYS A 68 10.89 6.63 -1.62
N VAL A 69 9.80 6.78 -2.32
CA VAL A 69 8.83 7.88 -2.15
C VAL A 69 7.47 7.28 -1.84
N ASP A 70 6.80 7.81 -0.82
CA ASP A 70 5.43 7.46 -0.45
C ASP A 70 4.64 8.76 -0.27
N ALA A 71 3.69 9.00 -1.16
CA ALA A 71 2.86 10.19 -1.18
C ALA A 71 1.41 9.84 -0.88
N ASN A 72 0.82 10.58 0.04
CA ASN A 72 -0.55 10.39 0.50
C ASN A 72 -1.31 11.71 0.44
N LEU A 73 -2.53 11.65 -0.05
CA LEU A 73 -3.45 12.79 -0.10
C LEU A 73 -4.83 12.33 0.40
N THR A 74 -5.34 13.00 1.41
CA THR A 74 -6.70 12.82 1.91
C THR A 74 -7.47 14.12 1.80
N LYS A 75 -8.66 14.07 1.22
CA LYS A 75 -9.61 15.17 1.15
C LYS A 75 -10.92 14.75 1.79
N VAL A 76 -11.45 15.60 2.66
CA VAL A 76 -12.75 15.39 3.27
C VAL A 76 -13.70 16.50 2.84
N TRP A 77 -14.91 16.16 2.46
CA TRP A 77 -16.00 17.08 2.19
C TRP A 77 -17.09 16.86 3.23
N SER A 78 -17.44 17.91 3.97
CA SER A 78 -18.56 17.87 4.90
C SER A 78 -19.88 17.94 4.13
N ILE A 79 -20.82 17.06 4.47
CA ILE A 79 -22.18 17.02 3.94
C ILE A 79 -23.13 17.25 5.11
N GLY A 80 -23.75 18.45 5.16
CA GLY A 80 -24.51 18.86 6.34
C GLY A 80 -23.61 19.09 7.56
N GLU A 81 -24.16 18.90 8.76
CA GLU A 81 -23.45 19.22 10.01
C GLU A 81 -22.50 18.10 10.49
N LYS A 82 -22.85 16.84 10.25
CA LYS A 82 -22.17 15.70 10.88
C LYS A 82 -21.77 14.58 9.91
N SER A 83 -22.23 14.62 8.65
CA SER A 83 -21.89 13.62 7.63
C SER A 83 -20.78 14.13 6.73
N GLY A 84 -20.08 13.23 6.04
CA GLY A 84 -19.02 13.62 5.12
C GLY A 84 -18.66 12.55 4.10
N VAL A 85 -17.96 12.97 3.08
CA VAL A 85 -17.26 12.10 2.11
C VAL A 85 -15.78 12.30 2.27
N ALA A 86 -15.02 11.23 2.36
CA ALA A 86 -13.57 11.26 2.38
C ALA A 86 -13.02 10.51 1.18
N ALA A 87 -12.06 11.11 0.49
CA ALA A 87 -11.28 10.47 -0.57
C ALA A 87 -9.81 10.44 -0.18
N HIS A 88 -9.15 9.34 -0.47
CA HIS A 88 -7.73 9.14 -0.21
C HIS A 88 -7.04 8.55 -1.42
N VAL A 89 -5.84 9.04 -1.70
CA VAL A 89 -4.94 8.53 -2.73
C VAL A 89 -3.58 8.28 -2.09
N ASN A 90 -3.02 7.09 -2.32
CA ASN A 90 -1.64 6.78 -1.95
C ASN A 90 -0.87 6.31 -3.18
N LEU A 91 0.25 6.96 -3.42
CA LEU A 91 1.20 6.67 -4.50
C LEU A 91 2.54 6.34 -3.87
N GLY A 92 3.08 5.15 -4.18
CA GLY A 92 4.37 4.71 -3.70
C GLY A 92 5.28 4.29 -4.85
N THR A 93 6.56 4.61 -4.74
CA THR A 93 7.60 4.07 -5.62
C THR A 93 8.86 3.78 -4.82
N LEU A 94 9.49 2.67 -5.13
CA LEU A 94 10.72 2.20 -4.52
C LEU A 94 11.67 1.71 -5.61
N TRP A 95 12.83 2.31 -5.69
CA TRP A 95 13.83 2.00 -6.69
C TRP A 95 15.10 1.47 -6.04
N ALA A 96 15.38 0.18 -6.23
CA ALA A 96 16.63 -0.45 -5.82
C ALA A 96 17.71 -0.23 -6.90
N TYR A 97 18.90 0.15 -6.48
CA TYR A 97 20.03 0.43 -7.37
C TYR A 97 21.37 0.13 -6.69
N GLY A 98 22.47 0.38 -7.41
CA GLY A 98 23.83 0.23 -6.88
C GLY A 98 24.07 -1.18 -6.34
N ASN A 99 24.21 -1.29 -5.02
CA ASN A 99 24.48 -2.55 -4.34
C ASN A 99 23.30 -3.56 -4.37
N SER A 100 22.07 -3.07 -4.60
CA SER A 100 20.86 -3.90 -4.58
C SER A 100 20.27 -4.07 -5.99
N ARG A 101 19.89 -5.30 -6.33
CA ARG A 101 19.07 -5.60 -7.52
C ARG A 101 17.57 -5.47 -7.21
N PHE A 102 17.19 -5.91 -6.02
CA PHE A 102 15.82 -5.84 -5.50
C PHE A 102 15.83 -5.20 -4.12
N ALA A 103 14.78 -4.48 -3.80
CA ALA A 103 14.61 -3.93 -2.46
C ALA A 103 14.24 -5.04 -1.46
N PRO A 104 14.63 -4.89 -0.18
CA PRO A 104 14.16 -5.77 0.88
C PRO A 104 12.63 -5.80 0.93
N TYR A 105 12.03 -6.97 1.13
CA TYR A 105 10.57 -7.12 1.20
C TYR A 105 9.94 -6.30 2.34
N THR A 106 10.69 -6.04 3.39
CA THR A 106 10.28 -5.22 4.54
C THR A 106 10.07 -3.75 4.17
N GLU A 107 10.73 -3.28 3.10
CA GLU A 107 10.59 -1.92 2.59
C GLU A 107 9.61 -1.83 1.41
N GLN A 108 9.27 -2.95 0.79
CA GLN A 108 8.31 -2.98 -0.31
C GLN A 108 6.90 -2.66 0.15
N PHE A 109 6.12 -2.08 -0.75
CA PHE A 109 4.70 -1.77 -0.53
C PHE A 109 3.83 -3.02 -0.60
N TYR A 110 2.68 -2.95 0.05
CA TYR A 110 1.60 -3.91 -0.08
C TYR A 110 0.23 -3.22 -0.02
N VAL A 111 -0.81 -3.92 -0.42
CA VAL A 111 -2.20 -3.49 -0.30
C VAL A 111 -3.05 -4.55 0.40
N GLY A 112 -4.27 -4.16 0.75
CA GLY A 112 -5.19 -4.95 1.56
C GLY A 112 -5.11 -4.65 3.05
N GLY A 113 -6.13 -5.05 3.79
CA GLY A 113 -6.29 -4.81 5.22
C GLY A 113 -7.08 -3.55 5.55
N ALA A 114 -7.30 -3.35 6.82
CA ALA A 114 -8.21 -2.33 7.37
C ALA A 114 -7.92 -0.87 6.94
N ASN A 115 -6.68 -0.53 6.61
CA ASN A 115 -6.25 0.83 6.24
C ASN A 115 -5.86 0.93 4.75
N SER A 116 -6.25 -0.04 3.93
CA SER A 116 -5.93 -0.09 2.52
C SER A 116 -7.17 -0.47 1.71
N ILE A 117 -7.14 -1.58 0.96
CA ILE A 117 -8.31 -2.09 0.23
C ILE A 117 -9.04 -3.06 1.16
N ARG A 118 -10.08 -2.58 1.85
CA ARG A 118 -10.76 -3.27 2.95
C ARG A 118 -11.52 -4.53 2.53
N ALA A 119 -11.75 -4.73 1.26
CA ALA A 119 -12.35 -5.97 0.74
C ALA A 119 -11.39 -7.17 0.74
N PHE A 120 -10.11 -6.96 1.02
CA PHE A 120 -9.06 -7.98 0.98
C PHE A 120 -8.19 -7.94 2.24
N ASN A 121 -7.69 -9.10 2.64
CA ASN A 121 -6.72 -9.17 3.74
C ASN A 121 -5.38 -8.54 3.33
N ALA A 122 -4.59 -8.14 4.31
CA ALA A 122 -3.26 -7.60 4.07
C ALA A 122 -2.41 -8.57 3.25
N ARG A 123 -1.77 -8.04 2.19
CA ARG A 123 -0.92 -8.83 1.29
C ARG A 123 -1.67 -9.96 0.57
N GLN A 124 -2.93 -9.74 0.23
CA GLN A 124 -3.72 -10.70 -0.56
C GLN A 124 -3.67 -10.37 -2.06
N ILE A 125 -3.37 -9.14 -2.42
CA ILE A 125 -3.38 -8.60 -3.79
C ILE A 125 -1.96 -8.20 -4.20
N GLY A 126 -1.62 -8.47 -5.47
CA GLY A 126 -0.37 -8.05 -6.11
C GLY A 126 0.81 -9.01 -5.87
N PRO A 127 1.98 -8.72 -6.47
CA PRO A 127 2.19 -7.64 -7.44
C PRO A 127 1.55 -7.94 -8.80
N GLY A 128 0.98 -6.91 -9.43
CA GLY A 128 0.31 -7.02 -10.73
C GLY A 128 -0.77 -8.11 -10.72
N ARG A 129 -0.66 -9.06 -11.66
CA ARG A 129 -1.52 -10.24 -11.76
C ARG A 129 -0.97 -11.48 -11.04
N TYR A 130 0.20 -11.36 -10.45
CA TYR A 130 0.82 -12.49 -9.74
C TYR A 130 0.03 -12.86 -8.48
N ARG A 131 -0.11 -14.15 -8.25
CA ARG A 131 -0.65 -14.72 -7.02
C ARG A 131 0.25 -15.85 -6.54
N SER A 132 0.72 -15.76 -5.31
CA SER A 132 1.52 -16.83 -4.72
C SER A 132 0.67 -18.11 -4.54
N THR A 133 1.20 -19.23 -4.99
CA THR A 133 0.61 -20.57 -4.79
C THR A 133 0.98 -21.15 -3.44
N GLN A 134 2.01 -20.61 -2.78
CA GLN A 134 2.51 -21.09 -1.51
C GLN A 134 2.05 -20.19 -0.37
N ARG A 135 1.09 -20.64 0.43
CA ARG A 135 0.50 -19.87 1.55
C ARG A 135 1.55 -19.30 2.52
N ARG A 136 2.65 -20.01 2.79
CA ARG A 136 3.71 -19.54 3.69
C ARG A 136 4.57 -18.42 3.10
N ARG A 137 4.72 -18.37 1.77
CA ARG A 137 5.51 -17.35 1.07
C ARG A 137 4.68 -16.16 0.59
N SER A 138 3.36 -16.28 0.52
CA SER A 138 2.48 -15.21 0.05
C SER A 138 2.72 -13.89 0.78
N TYR A 139 2.99 -13.94 2.08
CA TYR A 139 3.27 -12.74 2.88
C TYR A 139 4.49 -11.94 2.38
N VAL A 140 5.52 -12.62 1.89
CA VAL A 140 6.73 -11.99 1.36
C VAL A 140 6.61 -11.68 -0.13
N GLU A 141 5.98 -12.58 -0.88
CA GLU A 141 5.89 -12.49 -2.33
C GLU A 141 4.86 -11.47 -2.81
N GLN A 142 3.80 -11.24 -2.04
CA GLN A 142 2.73 -10.28 -2.39
C GLN A 142 3.04 -8.86 -1.93
N THR A 143 4.20 -8.38 -2.36
CA THR A 143 4.71 -7.02 -2.17
C THR A 143 5.24 -6.46 -3.48
N GLY A 144 5.35 -5.15 -3.60
CA GLY A 144 5.81 -4.50 -4.82
C GLY A 144 6.63 -3.24 -4.57
N ASP A 145 7.24 -2.75 -5.62
CA ASP A 145 8.06 -1.55 -5.63
C ASP A 145 7.26 -0.31 -5.99
N ILE A 146 6.13 -0.49 -6.67
CA ILE A 146 5.18 0.57 -7.05
C ILE A 146 3.85 0.27 -6.37
N LYS A 147 3.21 1.28 -5.80
CA LYS A 147 1.88 1.21 -5.18
C LYS A 147 0.98 2.28 -5.74
N LEU A 148 -0.26 1.89 -6.03
CA LEU A 148 -1.35 2.80 -6.34
C LEU A 148 -2.57 2.35 -5.55
N GLN A 149 -3.16 3.28 -4.78
CA GLN A 149 -4.34 3.02 -3.97
C GLN A 149 -5.27 4.21 -4.00
N PHE A 150 -6.56 3.93 -4.13
CA PHE A 150 -7.66 4.89 -4.05
C PHE A 150 -8.70 4.39 -3.07
N ASN A 151 -9.19 5.29 -2.23
CA ASN A 151 -10.28 5.00 -1.30
C ASN A 151 -11.28 6.14 -1.38
N LEU A 152 -12.56 5.79 -1.38
CA LEU A 152 -13.67 6.72 -1.26
C LEU A 152 -14.61 6.20 -0.17
N GLU A 153 -15.01 7.05 0.77
CA GLU A 153 -15.86 6.65 1.88
C GLU A 153 -16.90 7.74 2.17
N TYR A 154 -18.17 7.37 2.12
CA TYR A 154 -19.26 8.17 2.64
C TYR A 154 -19.52 7.79 4.09
N ARG A 155 -19.57 8.79 4.98
CA ARG A 155 -19.73 8.66 6.43
C ARG A 155 -21.01 9.35 6.89
N PRO A 156 -22.20 8.71 6.79
CA PRO A 156 -23.43 9.25 7.35
C PRO A 156 -23.39 9.22 8.87
N HIS A 157 -23.80 10.31 9.51
CA HIS A 157 -24.11 10.31 10.93
C HIS A 157 -25.43 9.56 11.16
N LEU A 158 -25.44 8.60 12.06
CA LEU A 158 -26.63 7.80 12.38
C LEU A 158 -27.33 8.33 13.62
N MET A 159 -26.70 8.20 14.77
CA MET A 159 -27.25 8.73 16.05
C MET A 159 -26.10 8.90 17.08
N GLY A 160 -26.18 9.93 17.91
CA GLY A 160 -25.21 10.17 18.98
C GLY A 160 -23.76 10.16 18.48
N SER A 161 -22.96 9.20 18.95
CA SER A 161 -21.58 8.98 18.54
C SER A 161 -21.41 7.91 17.45
N LEU A 162 -22.51 7.43 16.87
CA LEU A 162 -22.50 6.36 15.88
C LEU A 162 -22.60 6.91 14.46
N TYR A 163 -21.67 6.48 13.60
CA TYR A 163 -21.63 6.78 12.18
C TYR A 163 -21.65 5.49 11.37
N GLY A 164 -22.30 5.53 10.22
CA GLY A 164 -22.17 4.52 9.20
C GLY A 164 -20.95 4.77 8.32
N ALA A 165 -20.61 3.81 7.49
CA ALA A 165 -19.71 4.00 6.37
C ALA A 165 -20.14 3.16 5.18
N VAL A 166 -20.04 3.73 3.98
CA VAL A 166 -20.12 2.99 2.72
C VAL A 166 -18.86 3.37 1.95
N PHE A 167 -18.13 2.39 1.44
CA PHE A 167 -16.84 2.66 0.83
C PHE A 167 -16.62 1.91 -0.48
N LEU A 168 -15.72 2.48 -1.28
CA LEU A 168 -15.17 1.91 -2.49
C LEU A 168 -13.65 2.05 -2.44
N ASP A 169 -12.94 0.93 -2.51
CA ASP A 169 -11.48 0.88 -2.44
C ASP A 169 -10.94 0.22 -3.70
N ALA A 170 -9.88 0.80 -4.27
CA ALA A 170 -9.18 0.25 -5.42
C ALA A 170 -7.66 0.36 -5.25
N GLY A 171 -6.91 -0.59 -5.76
CA GLY A 171 -5.45 -0.48 -5.74
C GLY A 171 -4.75 -1.77 -6.10
N ASN A 172 -3.45 -1.65 -6.27
CA ASN A 172 -2.53 -2.77 -6.45
C ASN A 172 -1.10 -2.31 -6.14
N VAL A 173 -0.18 -3.26 -6.13
CA VAL A 173 1.26 -3.06 -6.15
C VAL A 173 1.87 -3.75 -7.36
N TRP A 174 3.04 -3.31 -7.79
CA TRP A 174 3.78 -3.91 -8.93
C TRP A 174 5.27 -3.92 -8.64
N THR A 175 6.00 -4.82 -9.28
CA THR A 175 7.46 -4.78 -9.31
C THR A 175 7.95 -3.78 -10.34
N MET A 176 9.01 -3.03 -10.02
CA MET A 176 9.67 -2.10 -10.94
C MET A 176 10.41 -2.85 -12.05
N HIS A 177 11.07 -3.94 -11.69
CA HIS A 177 11.84 -4.78 -12.60
C HIS A 177 11.16 -6.13 -12.78
N TYR A 178 11.40 -6.76 -13.92
CA TYR A 178 10.95 -8.12 -14.15
C TYR A 178 11.59 -9.07 -13.13
N ASP A 179 10.78 -9.93 -12.55
CA ASP A 179 11.17 -10.91 -11.54
C ASP A 179 10.65 -12.29 -11.95
N ASP A 180 11.55 -13.21 -12.28
CA ASP A 180 11.20 -14.58 -12.69
C ASP A 180 10.43 -15.34 -11.60
N GLY A 181 10.65 -14.99 -10.33
CA GLY A 181 9.91 -15.56 -9.20
C GLY A 181 8.49 -15.03 -9.05
N ARG A 182 8.16 -13.92 -9.73
CA ARG A 182 6.84 -13.28 -9.70
C ARG A 182 6.43 -12.85 -11.11
N PRO A 183 6.22 -13.82 -12.02
CA PRO A 183 5.79 -13.52 -13.37
C PRO A 183 4.48 -12.72 -13.32
N GLU A 184 4.26 -11.83 -14.30
CA GLU A 184 3.11 -10.91 -14.37
C GLU A 184 3.03 -9.87 -13.23
N GLY A 185 4.03 -9.79 -12.35
CA GLY A 185 4.12 -8.77 -11.30
C GLY A 185 4.64 -7.40 -11.77
N HIS A 186 5.24 -7.35 -12.95
CA HIS A 186 5.91 -6.16 -13.47
C HIS A 186 4.93 -5.08 -13.95
N PHE A 187 5.20 -3.82 -13.59
CA PHE A 187 4.38 -2.67 -13.95
C PHE A 187 4.32 -2.43 -15.46
N ARG A 188 3.11 -2.32 -15.99
CA ARG A 188 2.83 -1.95 -17.38
C ARG A 188 1.66 -0.97 -17.42
N ILE A 189 1.91 0.26 -17.84
CA ILE A 189 0.89 1.32 -17.88
C ILE A 189 -0.37 0.91 -18.68
N LYS A 190 -0.19 0.13 -19.75
CA LYS A 190 -1.30 -0.37 -20.60
C LYS A 190 -2.26 -1.29 -19.84
N ASN A 191 -1.78 -1.94 -18.77
CA ASN A 191 -2.55 -2.90 -18.00
C ASN A 191 -3.09 -2.31 -16.69
N LEU A 192 -2.73 -1.08 -16.35
CA LEU A 192 -2.99 -0.46 -15.06
C LEU A 192 -4.43 -0.69 -14.56
N LEU A 193 -5.42 -0.31 -15.37
CA LEU A 193 -6.83 -0.43 -14.99
C LEU A 193 -7.32 -1.87 -14.87
N LYS A 194 -6.77 -2.79 -15.67
CA LYS A 194 -7.11 -4.22 -15.63
C LYS A 194 -6.50 -4.94 -14.43
N GLU A 195 -5.41 -4.39 -13.92
CA GLU A 195 -4.68 -4.97 -12.80
C GLU A 195 -5.07 -4.35 -11.45
N MET A 196 -5.99 -3.36 -11.42
CA MET A 196 -6.51 -2.82 -10.17
C MET A 196 -7.47 -3.79 -9.51
N ALA A 197 -7.19 -4.17 -8.26
CA ALA A 197 -8.20 -4.80 -7.43
C ALA A 197 -9.25 -3.76 -7.03
N LEU A 198 -10.51 -4.17 -6.94
CA LEU A 198 -11.63 -3.32 -6.57
C LEU A 198 -12.49 -4.00 -5.51
N GLY A 199 -12.88 -3.26 -4.50
CA GLY A 199 -13.77 -3.72 -3.47
C GLY A 199 -14.65 -2.61 -2.93
N THR A 200 -15.78 -3.00 -2.38
CA THR A 200 -16.73 -2.11 -1.72
C THR A 200 -17.06 -2.66 -0.34
N GLY A 201 -17.86 -1.96 0.42
CA GLY A 201 -18.32 -2.47 1.70
C GLY A 201 -19.05 -1.45 2.52
N VAL A 202 -19.46 -1.91 3.69
CA VAL A 202 -20.14 -1.10 4.69
C VAL A 202 -19.42 -1.21 6.03
N GLY A 203 -19.61 -0.24 6.89
CA GLY A 203 -19.00 -0.27 8.20
C GLY A 203 -19.73 0.59 9.22
N LEU A 204 -19.35 0.40 10.47
CA LEU A 204 -19.78 1.19 11.60
C LEU A 204 -18.57 1.89 12.21
N ARG A 205 -18.79 3.09 12.70
CA ARG A 205 -17.82 3.96 13.37
C ARG A 205 -18.44 4.42 14.69
N TYR A 206 -17.77 4.15 15.78
CA TYR A 206 -18.21 4.62 17.09
C TYR A 206 -17.16 5.54 17.70
N ASP A 207 -17.52 6.81 17.85
CA ASP A 207 -16.65 7.85 18.38
C ASP A 207 -16.74 7.89 19.91
N ILE A 208 -15.63 7.58 20.60
CA ILE A 208 -15.53 7.60 22.06
C ILE A 208 -14.95 8.95 22.55
N GLY A 209 -14.68 9.89 21.63
CA GLY A 209 -14.07 11.18 21.92
C GLY A 209 -12.54 11.19 21.87
N TYR A 210 -11.86 10.17 22.38
CA TYR A 210 -10.41 10.03 22.32
C TYR A 210 -9.95 9.23 21.12
N PHE A 211 -10.72 8.26 20.67
CA PHE A 211 -10.48 7.45 19.49
C PHE A 211 -11.80 6.92 18.93
N MET A 212 -11.75 6.48 17.70
CA MET A 212 -12.88 5.90 17.00
C MET A 212 -12.65 4.39 16.86
N ILE A 213 -13.66 3.59 17.27
CA ILE A 213 -13.69 2.16 16.98
C ILE A 213 -14.44 1.98 15.67
N ARG A 214 -13.92 1.16 14.80
CA ARG A 214 -14.57 0.84 13.52
C ARG A 214 -14.63 -0.65 13.26
N LEU A 215 -15.74 -1.05 12.67
CA LEU A 215 -15.98 -2.38 12.14
C LEU A 215 -16.32 -2.25 10.66
N ASP A 216 -15.56 -2.89 9.81
CA ASP A 216 -15.73 -2.89 8.36
C ASP A 216 -16.05 -4.28 7.85
N TRP A 217 -17.04 -4.40 6.99
CA TRP A 217 -17.31 -5.57 6.18
C TRP A 217 -17.08 -5.20 4.72
N GLY A 218 -16.01 -5.74 4.15
CA GLY A 218 -15.60 -5.53 2.77
C GLY A 218 -16.01 -6.67 1.87
N LEU A 219 -16.40 -6.32 0.64
CA LEU A 219 -16.78 -7.22 -0.43
C LEU A 219 -15.91 -6.95 -1.66
N GLY A 220 -15.08 -7.92 -2.06
CA GLY A 220 -14.29 -7.86 -3.28
C GLY A 220 -15.18 -7.94 -4.52
N LEU A 221 -14.95 -7.04 -5.47
CA LEU A 221 -15.65 -6.98 -6.74
C LEU A 221 -14.77 -7.51 -7.88
N HIS A 222 -13.49 -7.17 -7.86
CA HIS A 222 -12.52 -7.55 -8.88
C HIS A 222 -11.15 -7.86 -8.29
N VAL A 223 -10.50 -8.92 -8.79
CA VAL A 223 -9.11 -9.25 -8.48
C VAL A 223 -8.29 -9.29 -9.79
N PRO A 224 -7.01 -8.88 -9.76
CA PRO A 224 -6.19 -8.77 -10.97
C PRO A 224 -5.72 -10.12 -11.54
N TYR A 225 -5.73 -11.18 -10.73
CA TYR A 225 -5.28 -12.51 -11.12
C TYR A 225 -6.42 -13.38 -11.63
N GLU A 226 -6.09 -14.45 -12.33
CA GLU A 226 -7.04 -15.39 -12.87
C GLU A 226 -7.71 -16.23 -11.78
N THR A 227 -9.04 -16.32 -11.86
CA THR A 227 -9.87 -17.07 -10.90
C THR A 227 -10.69 -18.18 -11.58
N GLY A 228 -10.56 -18.32 -12.91
CA GLY A 228 -11.41 -19.19 -13.74
C GLY A 228 -12.80 -18.61 -14.00
N LYS A 229 -13.13 -17.42 -13.48
CA LYS A 229 -14.39 -16.71 -13.74
C LYS A 229 -14.12 -15.51 -14.63
N THR A 230 -14.92 -15.37 -15.69
CA THR A 230 -14.85 -14.26 -16.63
C THR A 230 -15.79 -13.12 -16.23
N GLY A 231 -15.49 -11.90 -16.70
CA GLY A 231 -16.29 -10.71 -16.45
C GLY A 231 -15.70 -9.79 -15.39
N PHE A 232 -16.38 -8.67 -15.13
CA PHE A 232 -15.92 -7.66 -14.17
C PHE A 232 -15.89 -8.23 -12.75
N TYR A 233 -16.96 -8.86 -12.29
CA TYR A 233 -16.99 -9.60 -11.03
C TYR A 233 -16.38 -10.98 -11.26
N ASN A 234 -15.09 -11.11 -10.93
CA ASN A 234 -14.32 -12.32 -11.23
C ASN A 234 -13.96 -13.18 -10.01
N ILE A 235 -14.56 -12.92 -8.84
CA ILE A 235 -14.31 -13.73 -7.64
C ILE A 235 -15.18 -14.99 -7.68
N SER A 236 -14.53 -16.16 -7.54
CA SER A 236 -15.18 -17.44 -7.80
C SER A 236 -16.28 -17.78 -6.80
N LYS A 237 -16.01 -17.54 -5.50
CA LYS A 237 -16.95 -17.84 -4.41
C LYS A 237 -17.21 -16.59 -3.57
N PHE A 238 -18.48 -16.36 -3.23
CA PHE A 238 -18.87 -15.23 -2.39
C PHE A 238 -18.15 -15.21 -1.02
N LYS A 239 -17.89 -16.37 -0.43
CA LYS A 239 -17.14 -16.48 0.81
C LYS A 239 -15.72 -15.92 0.70
N ASP A 240 -15.07 -16.12 -0.45
CA ASP A 240 -13.70 -15.66 -0.70
C ASP A 240 -13.65 -14.16 -1.06
N ALA A 241 -14.81 -13.56 -1.32
CA ALA A 241 -14.96 -12.14 -1.60
C ALA A 241 -15.09 -11.28 -0.35
N GLN A 242 -15.18 -11.87 0.85
CA GLN A 242 -15.49 -11.15 2.07
C GLN A 242 -14.27 -10.97 2.95
N ALA A 243 -14.16 -9.79 3.56
CA ALA A 243 -13.20 -9.51 4.62
C ALA A 243 -13.86 -8.69 5.73
N PHE A 244 -13.54 -9.02 6.98
CA PHE A 244 -13.99 -8.30 8.16
C PHE A 244 -12.78 -7.69 8.86
N HIS A 245 -12.92 -6.42 9.24
CA HIS A 245 -11.87 -5.70 9.93
C HIS A 245 -12.42 -4.96 11.14
N LEU A 246 -11.81 -5.22 12.30
CA LEU A 246 -11.96 -4.39 13.49
C LEU A 246 -10.69 -3.53 13.62
N ALA A 247 -10.84 -2.23 13.77
CA ALA A 247 -9.71 -1.32 13.87
C ALA A 247 -10.01 -0.09 14.73
N ILE A 248 -8.98 0.62 15.11
CA ILE A 248 -9.04 1.88 15.88
C ILE A 248 -8.60 3.02 14.96
N GLY A 249 -9.30 4.14 15.02
CA GLY A 249 -9.07 5.32 14.20
C GLY A 249 -9.76 5.26 12.83
N LEU A 250 -9.63 6.34 12.06
CA LEU A 250 -10.10 6.40 10.67
C LEU A 250 -9.11 5.67 9.75
N PRO A 251 -9.56 5.14 8.60
CA PRO A 251 -8.69 4.37 7.71
C PRO A 251 -7.63 5.23 7.00
N PHE A 252 -7.88 6.56 6.90
CA PHE A 252 -6.99 7.55 6.27
C PHE A 252 -7.37 8.96 6.68
#